data_c66db5267f9e9662ff92cdcfb14e95ad
#
_entry.id   c66db5267f9e9662ff92cdcfb14e95ad
#
_cell.length_a   1.000
_cell.length_b   1.000
_cell.length_c   1.000
_cell.angle_alpha   90.00
_cell.angle_beta   90.00
_cell.angle_gamma   90.00
#
_symmetry.space_group_name_H-M   'P 1'
#
loop_
_entity.id
_entity.type
_entity.pdbx_description
1 polymer ?
#
loop_
_entity_poly.entity_id
_entity_poly.type
_entity_poly.pdbx_seq_one_letter_code
_entity_poly.pdbx_strand_id
1 'polypeptide(L)'
;LALASLGLLASASTQAAEDVIEGSEGIVKPLRFSGFATLGLAHNNNATAGAITSFSQLKPVQQGWSANMDTVLGLQLEWQPLSGTTFQVQGVARAGENMQPRLRIAALRQQLGQGLNLNLGRMRSPLFFDSSIAEIGYANLTVRPAPTIYAAVNSVASLDGADLQWRLNLGDASLLAQVFGGRYDYTHRFNNFSPAMSADASLSGLRGFSLSANLQHLTVRVSRTEIDRYALRSEQVSQINSGLNQLSGALRQMALNPLLPPTMLTGLQTKAQGLEALRNPFDNRPVYTSVGLDGNWQQWRLLAELTSMDPHNDLVGRGTGYSLTLARSFGDFTPYLSLAQLKRSSAKLNTSALAPTGLDAQLDGALNQLLQGFDRAQQFANISSRSVSVGLRWDWRENIAIKTQLDLVRTPNTNTPGPLAVPVLPFDNKLRLFSVTLDMVF
;
A
#
# COMPACT_ATOMS: atom_id res chain seq x y z
N LEU A 1 4.25 -12.80 -30.66
CA LEU A 1 5.44 -11.91 -30.82
C LEU A 1 5.25 -10.53 -30.14
N ALA A 2 4.01 -10.07 -29.88
CA ALA A 2 3.75 -8.75 -29.27
C ALA A 2 3.73 -8.72 -27.73
N LEU A 3 3.74 -9.85 -27.04
CA LEU A 3 3.63 -9.95 -25.57
C LEU A 3 4.96 -10.07 -24.81
N ALA A 4 6.08 -10.28 -25.52
CA ALA A 4 7.40 -10.29 -24.90
C ALA A 4 7.91 -8.88 -24.53
N SER A 5 7.22 -7.81 -24.96
CA SER A 5 7.64 -6.42 -24.77
C SER A 5 7.04 -5.73 -23.54
N LEU A 6 6.10 -6.33 -22.82
CA LEU A 6 5.36 -5.66 -21.72
C LEU A 6 6.07 -5.70 -20.35
N GLY A 7 6.95 -6.67 -20.11
CA GLY A 7 7.88 -6.61 -18.97
C GLY A 7 8.97 -5.54 -19.15
N LEU A 8 9.12 -5.07 -20.37
CA LEU A 8 10.07 -4.03 -20.79
C LEU A 8 9.51 -2.62 -20.71
N LEU A 9 8.20 -2.39 -20.61
CA LEU A 9 7.63 -1.02 -20.69
C LEU A 9 7.84 -0.17 -19.43
N ALA A 10 8.09 -0.73 -18.27
CA ALA A 10 8.64 0.06 -17.15
C ALA A 10 10.15 0.31 -17.30
N SER A 11 10.83 -0.48 -18.15
CA SER A 11 12.23 -0.29 -18.54
C SER A 11 12.39 0.07 -20.03
N ALA A 12 11.40 -0.21 -20.89
CA ALA A 12 11.49 -0.01 -22.36
C ALA A 12 11.22 1.43 -22.81
N SER A 13 10.70 2.31 -21.94
CA SER A 13 10.80 3.75 -22.21
C SER A 13 12.23 4.27 -22.21
N THR A 14 13.21 3.43 -21.77
CA THR A 14 14.65 3.74 -21.86
C THR A 14 15.38 2.96 -22.94
N GLN A 15 14.86 1.88 -23.49
CA GLN A 15 15.64 0.99 -24.39
C GLN A 15 15.35 1.15 -25.89
N ALA A 16 14.18 1.66 -26.27
CA ALA A 16 13.87 1.90 -27.69
C ALA A 16 14.61 3.13 -28.29
N ALA A 17 15.44 3.82 -27.50
CA ALA A 17 16.23 4.96 -27.95
C ALA A 17 17.75 4.72 -27.96
N GLU A 18 18.23 3.55 -27.55
CA GLU A 18 19.68 3.30 -27.45
C GLU A 18 20.31 2.66 -28.70
N ASP A 19 19.52 2.17 -29.66
CA ASP A 19 20.06 1.44 -30.82
C ASP A 19 20.34 2.30 -32.09
N VAL A 20 20.25 3.62 -32.00
CA VAL A 20 20.66 4.48 -33.10
C VAL A 20 21.56 5.60 -32.58
N ILE A 21 22.81 5.51 -33.00
CA ILE A 21 23.87 6.52 -32.95
C ILE A 21 24.91 6.32 -31.82
N GLU A 22 25.89 5.43 -32.12
CA GLU A 22 27.27 5.65 -31.72
C GLU A 22 27.79 6.89 -32.48
N GLY A 23 28.16 7.93 -31.75
CA GLY A 23 28.92 9.06 -32.26
C GLY A 23 28.16 10.37 -32.36
N SER A 24 27.86 11.01 -31.25
CA SER A 24 27.84 12.47 -31.15
C SER A 24 27.84 12.91 -29.67
N GLU A 25 28.96 13.39 -29.20
CA GLU A 25 29.09 14.15 -27.98
C GLU A 25 28.21 15.39 -28.08
N GLY A 26 27.27 15.59 -27.12
CA GLY A 26 26.64 16.88 -26.90
C GLY A 26 25.20 17.08 -27.39
N ILE A 27 24.42 16.05 -27.75
CA ILE A 27 23.01 16.26 -28.12
C ILE A 27 22.14 16.25 -26.85
N VAL A 28 21.68 17.42 -26.44
CA VAL A 28 20.57 17.61 -25.49
C VAL A 28 19.36 16.89 -26.03
N LYS A 29 18.92 15.80 -25.42
CA LYS A 29 17.70 15.09 -25.86
C LYS A 29 16.49 15.98 -25.56
N PRO A 30 15.52 16.02 -26.51
CA PRO A 30 14.37 16.88 -26.36
C PRO A 30 13.54 16.47 -25.11
N LEU A 31 12.81 17.42 -24.56
CA LEU A 31 11.83 17.20 -23.53
C LEU A 31 10.84 16.13 -23.99
N ARG A 32 10.67 15.08 -23.19
CA ARG A 32 9.74 13.97 -23.46
C ARG A 32 8.51 14.12 -22.59
N PHE A 33 7.35 14.07 -23.21
CA PHE A 33 6.06 14.04 -22.51
C PHE A 33 5.44 12.67 -22.71
N SER A 34 4.94 12.07 -21.63
CA SER A 34 4.25 10.79 -21.64
C SER A 34 3.17 10.76 -20.58
N GLY A 35 2.29 9.79 -20.64
CA GLY A 35 1.24 9.67 -19.66
C GLY A 35 0.50 8.36 -19.72
N PHE A 36 -0.40 8.20 -18.77
CA PHE A 36 -1.34 7.09 -18.72
C PHE A 36 -2.68 7.57 -18.19
N ALA A 37 -3.75 6.92 -18.64
CA ALA A 37 -5.08 7.15 -18.12
C ALA A 37 -5.83 5.83 -18.00
N THR A 38 -6.67 5.72 -17.00
CA THR A 38 -7.69 4.71 -16.85
C THR A 38 -9.03 5.37 -16.63
N LEU A 39 -10.01 5.09 -17.45
CA LEU A 39 -11.41 5.38 -17.20
C LEU A 39 -12.05 4.11 -16.64
N GLY A 40 -12.41 4.13 -15.38
CA GLY A 40 -12.93 2.97 -14.66
C GLY A 40 -14.34 3.19 -14.15
N LEU A 41 -15.16 2.13 -14.20
CA LEU A 41 -16.47 2.08 -13.60
C LEU A 41 -16.61 0.76 -12.82
N ALA A 42 -16.97 0.85 -11.55
CA ALA A 42 -17.13 -0.30 -10.67
C ALA A 42 -18.52 -0.31 -10.02
N HIS A 43 -19.12 -1.49 -9.91
CA HIS A 43 -20.39 -1.74 -9.23
C HIS A 43 -20.15 -2.60 -7.98
N ASN A 44 -20.46 -2.05 -6.83
CA ASN A 44 -20.43 -2.75 -5.54
C ASN A 44 -21.85 -3.17 -5.15
N ASN A 45 -22.04 -4.45 -4.83
CA ASN A 45 -23.33 -4.99 -4.39
C ASN A 45 -23.58 -4.87 -2.89
N ASN A 46 -22.56 -4.55 -2.08
CA ASN A 46 -22.63 -4.57 -0.62
C ASN A 46 -23.16 -3.24 -0.07
N ALA A 47 -24.25 -3.29 0.70
CA ALA A 47 -24.87 -2.10 1.28
C ALA A 47 -24.16 -1.58 2.54
N THR A 48 -23.32 -2.40 3.18
CA THR A 48 -22.71 -2.12 4.49
C THR A 48 -21.20 -1.92 4.42
N ALA A 49 -20.58 -2.22 3.27
CA ALA A 49 -19.13 -2.10 3.06
C ALA A 49 -18.80 -1.48 1.70
N GLY A 50 -17.90 -0.52 1.70
CA GLY A 50 -17.33 0.09 0.50
C GLY A 50 -16.03 -0.59 0.07
N ALA A 51 -15.74 -0.59 -1.25
CA ALA A 51 -14.48 -1.07 -1.79
C ALA A 51 -13.45 0.07 -1.87
N ILE A 52 -12.17 -0.21 -1.54
CA ILE A 52 -11.03 0.70 -1.65
C ILE A 52 -9.84 -0.02 -2.27
N THR A 53 -8.95 0.75 -2.91
CA THR A 53 -7.65 0.27 -3.42
C THR A 53 -6.49 0.71 -2.54
N SER A 54 -6.72 1.68 -1.64
CA SER A 54 -5.70 2.28 -0.77
C SER A 54 -6.34 2.90 0.45
N PHE A 55 -5.66 2.85 1.59
CA PHE A 55 -6.09 3.56 2.81
C PHE A 55 -5.93 5.08 2.72
N SER A 56 -5.31 5.62 1.69
CA SER A 56 -5.33 7.05 1.40
C SER A 56 -6.57 7.48 0.59
N GLN A 57 -7.38 6.54 0.09
CA GLN A 57 -8.55 6.83 -0.73
C GLN A 57 -9.64 7.57 0.06
N LEU A 58 -10.07 8.73 -0.44
CA LEU A 58 -11.08 9.57 0.22
C LEU A 58 -12.50 9.04 0.01
N LYS A 59 -12.81 8.56 -1.19
CA LYS A 59 -14.15 8.11 -1.59
C LYS A 59 -14.15 6.61 -1.88
N PRO A 60 -14.58 5.74 -0.93
CA PRO A 60 -14.83 4.34 -1.22
C PRO A 60 -15.92 4.16 -2.27
N VAL A 61 -15.90 3.05 -2.99
CA VAL A 61 -17.03 2.63 -3.84
C VAL A 61 -18.09 2.03 -2.93
N GLN A 62 -19.11 2.81 -2.63
CA GLN A 62 -20.30 2.38 -1.89
C GLN A 62 -21.19 1.50 -2.77
N GLN A 63 -22.33 1.01 -2.24
CA GLN A 63 -23.30 0.24 -3.02
C GLN A 63 -23.72 0.99 -4.30
N GLY A 64 -23.74 0.29 -5.43
CA GLY A 64 -24.06 0.84 -6.74
C GLY A 64 -22.82 1.13 -7.59
N TRP A 65 -23.02 1.90 -8.65
CA TRP A 65 -21.99 2.24 -9.64
C TRP A 65 -21.14 3.45 -9.21
N SER A 66 -19.84 3.39 -9.43
CA SER A 66 -18.92 4.47 -9.12
C SER A 66 -17.66 4.43 -9.99
N ALA A 67 -17.17 5.61 -10.37
CA ALA A 67 -15.88 5.78 -11.05
C ALA A 67 -14.70 5.97 -10.07
N ASN A 68 -14.94 5.99 -8.76
CA ASN A 68 -13.96 6.40 -7.75
C ASN A 68 -12.80 5.42 -7.55
N MET A 69 -12.90 4.16 -7.99
CA MET A 69 -11.89 3.15 -7.68
C MET A 69 -10.72 3.17 -8.65
N ASP A 70 -11.01 3.14 -9.95
CA ASP A 70 -10.00 2.86 -10.97
C ASP A 70 -9.69 4.05 -11.87
N THR A 71 -10.55 5.10 -11.89
CA THR A 71 -10.29 6.26 -12.74
C THR A 71 -9.06 7.03 -12.24
N VAL A 72 -8.05 7.08 -13.11
CA VAL A 72 -6.76 7.72 -12.85
C VAL A 72 -6.20 8.39 -14.10
N LEU A 73 -5.51 9.51 -13.92
CA LEU A 73 -4.73 10.20 -14.94
C LEU A 73 -3.33 10.45 -14.39
N GLY A 74 -2.31 10.03 -15.11
CA GLY A 74 -0.91 10.30 -14.82
C GLY A 74 -0.23 11.00 -15.98
N LEU A 75 0.52 12.07 -15.71
CA LEU A 75 1.30 12.80 -16.67
C LEU A 75 2.76 12.83 -16.22
N GLN A 76 3.68 12.61 -17.13
CA GLN A 76 5.11 12.54 -16.88
C GLN A 76 5.88 13.42 -17.86
N LEU A 77 6.86 14.10 -17.33
CA LEU A 77 7.81 14.93 -18.06
C LEU A 77 9.22 14.39 -17.75
N GLU A 78 10.00 14.17 -18.80
CA GLU A 78 11.41 13.80 -18.71
C GLU A 78 12.24 14.81 -19.50
N TRP A 79 13.32 15.26 -18.89
CA TRP A 79 14.29 16.14 -19.49
C TRP A 79 15.72 15.65 -19.25
N GLN A 80 16.46 15.47 -20.31
CA GLN A 80 17.86 15.03 -20.29
C GLN A 80 18.79 16.14 -20.78
N PRO A 81 19.20 17.08 -19.89
CA PRO A 81 20.06 18.21 -20.26
C PRO A 81 21.49 17.79 -20.61
N LEU A 82 21.99 16.72 -20.02
CA LEU A 82 23.34 16.21 -20.19
C LEU A 82 23.30 14.69 -20.37
N SER A 83 24.28 14.13 -21.04
CA SER A 83 24.45 12.67 -21.12
C SER A 83 24.51 12.07 -19.71
N GLY A 84 23.70 11.03 -19.46
CA GLY A 84 23.64 10.35 -18.17
C GLY A 84 22.87 11.09 -17.05
N THR A 85 22.35 12.34 -17.30
CA THR A 85 21.58 13.10 -16.32
C THR A 85 20.15 13.28 -16.81
N THR A 86 19.16 12.77 -16.05
CA THR A 86 17.75 12.88 -16.39
C THR A 86 16.95 13.45 -15.23
N PHE A 87 16.15 14.49 -15.48
CA PHE A 87 15.12 15.00 -14.58
C PHE A 87 13.79 14.37 -14.95
N GLN A 88 13.07 13.86 -13.96
CA GLN A 88 11.76 13.24 -14.15
C GLN A 88 10.75 13.84 -13.17
N VAL A 89 9.59 14.26 -13.70
CA VAL A 89 8.46 14.75 -12.90
C VAL A 89 7.21 14.01 -13.33
N GLN A 90 6.47 13.43 -12.37
CA GLN A 90 5.20 12.75 -12.64
C GLN A 90 4.14 13.19 -11.62
N GLY A 91 3.02 13.66 -12.14
CA GLY A 91 1.79 13.94 -11.38
C GLY A 91 0.72 12.89 -11.67
N VAL A 92 -0.03 12.48 -10.64
CA VAL A 92 -1.14 11.53 -10.76
C VAL A 92 -2.37 12.08 -10.06
N ALA A 93 -3.53 12.04 -10.74
CA ALA A 93 -4.85 12.40 -10.22
C ALA A 93 -5.78 11.19 -10.23
N ARG A 94 -6.54 10.97 -9.15
CA ARG A 94 -7.46 9.82 -8.97
C ARG A 94 -8.85 10.30 -8.64
N ALA A 95 -9.88 9.69 -9.21
CA ALA A 95 -11.27 10.02 -8.89
C ALA A 95 -11.60 9.77 -7.42
N GLY A 96 -11.08 8.70 -6.82
CA GLY A 96 -11.21 8.40 -5.39
C GLY A 96 -10.58 9.45 -4.46
N GLU A 97 -9.77 10.37 -4.99
CA GLU A 97 -9.12 11.49 -4.29
C GLU A 97 -9.57 12.85 -4.85
N ASN A 98 -10.79 12.94 -5.41
CA ASN A 98 -11.37 14.17 -6.02
C ASN A 98 -10.57 14.72 -7.21
N MET A 99 -9.85 13.88 -7.94
CA MET A 99 -8.96 14.27 -9.04
C MET A 99 -7.91 15.31 -8.64
N GLN A 100 -7.55 15.39 -7.35
CA GLN A 100 -6.48 16.27 -6.89
C GLN A 100 -5.13 15.72 -7.35
N PRO A 101 -4.34 16.48 -8.14
CA PRO A 101 -3.04 16.03 -8.60
C PRO A 101 -2.08 15.83 -7.42
N ARG A 102 -1.39 14.69 -7.43
CA ARG A 102 -0.34 14.37 -6.46
C ARG A 102 0.97 14.13 -7.18
N LEU A 103 2.02 14.77 -6.69
CA LEU A 103 3.37 14.56 -7.18
C LEU A 103 3.85 13.16 -6.75
N ARG A 104 4.04 12.27 -7.73
CA ARG A 104 4.52 10.88 -7.50
C ARG A 104 6.01 10.74 -7.72
N ILE A 105 6.55 11.45 -8.71
CA ILE A 105 7.97 11.48 -9.02
C ILE A 105 8.39 12.95 -9.18
N ALA A 106 9.52 13.30 -8.60
CA ALA A 106 10.29 14.53 -8.82
C ALA A 106 11.75 14.19 -8.49
N ALA A 107 12.46 13.62 -9.44
CA ALA A 107 13.76 13.02 -9.21
C ALA A 107 14.78 13.40 -10.27
N LEU A 108 16.01 13.50 -9.83
CA LEU A 108 17.21 13.52 -10.64
C LEU A 108 17.74 12.09 -10.72
N ARG A 109 17.91 11.57 -11.93
CA ARG A 109 18.65 10.32 -12.21
C ARG A 109 19.99 10.69 -12.79
N GLN A 110 21.05 10.15 -12.19
CA GLN A 110 22.42 10.29 -12.64
C GLN A 110 23.00 8.91 -12.90
N GLN A 111 23.44 8.66 -14.14
CA GLN A 111 24.23 7.49 -14.49
C GLN A 111 25.65 7.68 -13.98
N LEU A 112 26.14 6.76 -13.13
CA LEU A 112 27.46 6.81 -12.50
C LEU A 112 28.49 5.91 -13.24
N GLY A 113 28.01 5.00 -14.09
CA GLY A 113 28.84 4.06 -14.83
C GLY A 113 27.99 3.01 -15.52
N GLN A 114 28.63 1.94 -16.02
CA GLN A 114 27.93 0.87 -16.72
C GLN A 114 26.90 0.18 -15.82
N GLY A 115 25.63 0.43 -16.12
CA GLY A 115 24.51 -0.13 -15.40
C GLY A 115 24.25 0.45 -14.01
N LEU A 116 25.06 1.40 -13.50
CA LEU A 116 24.91 2.00 -12.19
C LEU A 116 24.23 3.37 -12.29
N ASN A 117 23.08 3.53 -11.63
CA ASN A 117 22.28 4.75 -11.61
C ASN A 117 21.98 5.19 -10.17
N LEU A 118 22.13 6.47 -9.89
CA LEU A 118 21.73 7.11 -8.66
C LEU A 118 20.48 7.96 -8.93
N ASN A 119 19.42 7.77 -8.16
CA ASN A 119 18.23 8.61 -8.19
C ASN A 119 18.13 9.40 -6.87
N LEU A 120 17.85 10.70 -6.97
CA LEU A 120 17.73 11.63 -5.84
C LEU A 120 16.42 12.40 -5.96
N GLY A 121 15.65 12.48 -4.88
CA GLY A 121 14.38 13.22 -4.81
C GLY A 121 13.19 12.32 -4.50
N ARG A 122 12.01 12.66 -5.05
CA ARG A 122 10.81 11.85 -4.91
C ARG A 122 10.74 10.81 -6.00
N MET A 123 10.65 9.55 -5.61
CA MET A 123 10.57 8.41 -6.52
C MET A 123 9.49 7.43 -6.07
N ARG A 124 9.12 6.48 -6.92
CA ARG A 124 8.18 5.43 -6.56
C ARG A 124 8.77 4.50 -5.50
N SER A 125 7.94 4.13 -4.53
CA SER A 125 8.34 3.23 -3.44
C SER A 125 8.35 1.77 -3.93
N PRO A 126 9.48 1.05 -3.88
CA PRO A 126 9.58 -0.32 -4.40
C PRO A 126 9.24 -1.37 -3.35
N LEU A 127 8.10 -1.23 -2.64
CA LEU A 127 7.73 -2.09 -1.52
C LEU A 127 7.41 -3.53 -1.95
N PHE A 128 6.48 -3.70 -2.90
CA PHE A 128 5.98 -4.99 -3.38
C PHE A 128 6.24 -5.14 -4.88
N PHE A 129 5.97 -6.32 -5.42
CA PHE A 129 6.30 -6.69 -6.81
C PHE A 129 5.75 -5.67 -7.83
N ASP A 130 4.46 -5.35 -7.75
CA ASP A 130 3.80 -4.43 -8.69
C ASP A 130 3.75 -2.96 -8.21
N SER A 131 4.43 -2.61 -7.10
CA SER A 131 4.31 -1.25 -6.51
C SER A 131 4.69 -0.14 -7.48
N SER A 132 5.65 -0.38 -8.39
CA SER A 132 6.10 0.60 -9.37
C SER A 132 5.08 0.88 -10.48
N ILE A 133 4.24 -0.10 -10.83
CA ILE A 133 3.25 -0.04 -11.91
C ILE A 133 1.80 -0.02 -11.42
N ALA A 134 1.57 -0.10 -10.12
CA ALA A 134 0.23 -0.26 -9.53
C ALA A 134 -0.78 0.80 -9.98
N GLU A 135 -0.31 2.01 -10.32
CA GLU A 135 -1.16 3.11 -10.81
C GLU A 135 -1.34 3.12 -12.34
N ILE A 136 -0.57 2.33 -13.09
CA ILE A 136 -0.60 2.30 -14.57
C ILE A 136 -1.50 1.14 -14.98
N GLY A 137 -2.80 1.41 -15.17
CA GLY A 137 -3.77 0.37 -15.50
C GLY A 137 -3.33 -0.49 -16.69
N TYR A 138 -2.88 0.13 -17.79
CA TYR A 138 -2.42 -0.58 -18.99
C TYR A 138 -1.31 -1.60 -18.72
N ALA A 139 -0.39 -1.32 -17.78
CA ALA A 139 0.72 -2.21 -17.43
C ALA A 139 0.27 -3.45 -16.63
N ASN A 140 -0.85 -3.35 -15.93
CA ASN A 140 -1.40 -4.44 -15.14
C ASN A 140 -2.16 -5.44 -16.03
N LEU A 141 -1.97 -6.74 -15.82
CA LEU A 141 -2.77 -7.78 -16.46
C LEU A 141 -4.25 -7.71 -16.01
N THR A 142 -4.45 -7.61 -14.71
CA THR A 142 -5.76 -7.45 -14.05
C THR A 142 -6.21 -5.99 -14.09
N VAL A 143 -7.47 -5.72 -13.76
CA VAL A 143 -7.98 -4.33 -13.66
C VAL A 143 -7.13 -3.52 -12.67
N ARG A 144 -6.74 -4.13 -11.55
CA ARG A 144 -5.88 -3.55 -10.50
C ARG A 144 -5.14 -4.65 -9.75
N PRO A 145 -3.97 -4.38 -9.14
CA PRO A 145 -3.37 -5.29 -8.17
C PRO A 145 -4.36 -5.60 -7.04
N ALA A 146 -4.38 -6.84 -6.56
CA ALA A 146 -5.37 -7.32 -5.59
C ALA A 146 -5.43 -6.44 -4.33
N PRO A 147 -6.54 -5.71 -4.04
CA PRO A 147 -6.65 -4.84 -2.86
C PRO A 147 -6.44 -5.59 -1.55
N THR A 148 -6.75 -6.89 -1.52
CA THR A 148 -6.46 -7.80 -0.41
C THR A 148 -5.00 -7.69 0.06
N ILE A 149 -4.04 -7.53 -0.86
CA ILE A 149 -2.60 -7.41 -0.57
C ILE A 149 -2.15 -5.94 -0.59
N TYR A 150 -2.61 -5.19 -1.60
CA TYR A 150 -2.02 -3.91 -1.96
C TYR A 150 -2.66 -2.70 -1.27
N ALA A 151 -3.86 -2.80 -0.66
CA ALA A 151 -4.54 -1.64 -0.07
C ALA A 151 -3.70 -0.90 0.98
N ALA A 152 -2.93 -1.62 1.79
CA ALA A 152 -2.05 -1.03 2.80
C ALA A 152 -0.83 -0.34 2.19
N VAL A 153 -0.17 -1.00 1.21
CA VAL A 153 1.10 -0.49 0.63
C VAL A 153 0.87 0.56 -0.46
N ASN A 154 -0.28 0.56 -1.14
CA ASN A 154 -0.63 1.60 -2.11
C ASN A 154 -0.72 3.01 -1.48
N SER A 155 -0.85 3.10 -0.15
CA SER A 155 -0.78 4.38 0.57
C SER A 155 0.65 4.92 0.61
N VAL A 156 1.67 4.04 0.59
CA VAL A 156 3.09 4.40 0.58
C VAL A 156 3.59 4.43 -0.87
N ALA A 157 2.99 5.28 -1.68
CA ALA A 157 3.19 5.28 -3.13
C ALA A 157 4.52 5.91 -3.58
N SER A 158 5.16 6.71 -2.73
CA SER A 158 6.40 7.42 -3.05
C SER A 158 7.40 7.32 -1.90
N LEU A 159 8.65 7.69 -2.20
CA LEU A 159 9.78 7.80 -1.29
C LEU A 159 10.51 9.10 -1.61
N ASP A 160 10.71 9.95 -0.61
CA ASP A 160 11.54 11.15 -0.67
C ASP A 160 12.93 10.82 -0.12
N GLY A 161 13.93 10.68 -0.99
CA GLY A 161 15.25 10.25 -0.58
C GLY A 161 16.20 9.94 -1.73
N ALA A 162 16.91 8.84 -1.61
CA ALA A 162 17.85 8.37 -2.61
C ALA A 162 17.67 6.87 -2.89
N ASP A 163 17.94 6.46 -4.11
CA ASP A 163 18.15 5.07 -4.44
C ASP A 163 19.36 4.88 -5.36
N LEU A 164 20.02 3.74 -5.22
CA LEU A 164 21.11 3.30 -6.07
C LEU A 164 20.69 2.00 -6.75
N GLN A 165 20.70 1.99 -8.07
CA GLN A 165 20.32 0.86 -8.90
C GLN A 165 21.53 0.39 -9.70
N TRP A 166 21.77 -0.92 -9.66
CA TRP A 166 22.82 -1.55 -10.46
C TRP A 166 22.24 -2.66 -11.32
N ARG A 167 22.34 -2.47 -12.63
CA ARG A 167 21.93 -3.45 -13.64
C ARG A 167 23.13 -4.18 -14.19
N LEU A 168 23.09 -5.50 -14.13
CA LEU A 168 24.07 -6.41 -14.71
C LEU A 168 23.40 -7.23 -15.78
N ASN A 169 23.95 -7.19 -16.99
CA ASN A 169 23.51 -8.04 -18.11
C ASN A 169 24.42 -9.26 -18.18
N LEU A 170 23.86 -10.46 -18.14
CA LEU A 170 24.54 -11.75 -18.07
C LEU A 170 24.05 -12.64 -19.22
N GLY A 171 24.41 -12.30 -20.45
CA GLY A 171 23.86 -12.95 -21.65
C GLY A 171 22.33 -12.71 -21.74
N ASP A 172 21.55 -13.79 -21.78
CA ASP A 172 20.07 -13.74 -21.87
C ASP A 172 19.38 -13.37 -20.54
N ALA A 173 20.16 -13.21 -19.47
CA ALA A 173 19.65 -12.83 -18.15
C ALA A 173 20.09 -11.42 -17.77
N SER A 174 19.27 -10.71 -16.98
CA SER A 174 19.69 -9.47 -16.33
C SER A 174 19.35 -9.50 -14.85
N LEU A 175 20.25 -8.94 -14.04
CA LEU A 175 20.03 -8.70 -12.62
C LEU A 175 19.90 -7.21 -12.40
N LEU A 176 18.89 -6.79 -11.60
CA LEU A 176 18.74 -5.44 -11.10
C LEU A 176 18.79 -5.48 -9.58
N ALA A 177 19.85 -4.96 -9.00
CA ALA A 177 19.98 -4.72 -7.58
C ALA A 177 19.65 -3.26 -7.29
N GLN A 178 18.84 -3.00 -6.25
CA GLN A 178 18.45 -1.67 -5.82
C GLN A 178 18.57 -1.59 -4.31
N VAL A 179 19.17 -0.51 -3.79
CA VAL A 179 19.13 -0.12 -2.40
C VAL A 179 18.59 1.30 -2.31
N PHE A 180 17.75 1.57 -1.32
CA PHE A 180 17.05 2.85 -1.22
C PHE A 180 16.86 3.27 0.24
N GLY A 181 16.71 4.58 0.45
CA GLY A 181 16.43 5.14 1.76
C GLY A 181 15.84 6.53 1.69
N GLY A 182 15.05 6.89 2.73
CA GLY A 182 14.42 8.19 2.80
C GLY A 182 13.26 8.27 3.80
N ARG A 183 12.27 9.07 3.44
CA ARG A 183 11.04 9.29 4.21
C ARG A 183 9.84 9.43 3.28
N TYR A 184 8.64 9.34 3.86
CA TYR A 184 7.41 9.64 3.12
C TYR A 184 6.30 10.06 4.08
N ASP A 185 5.55 11.09 3.68
CA ASP A 185 4.38 11.57 4.43
C ASP A 185 3.13 11.44 3.55
N TYR A 186 2.01 10.99 4.13
CA TYR A 186 0.72 10.89 3.45
C TYR A 186 -0.43 11.01 4.44
N THR A 187 -1.65 11.24 3.95
CA THR A 187 -2.85 11.22 4.79
C THR A 187 -3.45 9.80 4.78
N HIS A 188 -3.47 9.17 5.94
CA HIS A 188 -4.18 7.91 6.18
C HIS A 188 -5.67 8.19 6.41
N ARG A 189 -6.55 7.41 5.79
CA ARG A 189 -8.00 7.53 5.93
C ARG A 189 -8.55 6.33 6.70
N PHE A 190 -9.22 6.60 7.78
CA PHE A 190 -9.94 5.59 8.55
C PHE A 190 -11.39 5.53 8.09
N ASN A 191 -11.62 4.94 6.91
CA ASN A 191 -12.96 4.77 6.34
C ASN A 191 -13.84 3.78 7.13
N ASN A 192 -13.27 3.16 8.17
CA ASN A 192 -13.92 2.21 9.06
C ASN A 192 -14.57 2.88 10.27
N PHE A 193 -14.55 4.21 10.36
CA PHE A 193 -15.21 4.96 11.43
C PHE A 193 -16.33 5.81 10.84
N SER A 194 -17.36 6.05 11.65
CA SER A 194 -18.43 6.97 11.32
C SER A 194 -18.48 8.08 12.39
N PRO A 195 -18.21 9.35 12.05
CA PRO A 195 -17.77 9.84 10.74
C PRO A 195 -16.36 9.35 10.35
N ALA A 196 -16.07 9.33 9.04
CA ALA A 196 -14.75 8.95 8.54
C ALA A 196 -13.68 9.90 9.10
N MET A 197 -12.56 9.33 9.53
CA MET A 197 -11.47 10.06 10.18
C MET A 197 -10.23 10.05 9.29
N SER A 198 -9.37 11.02 9.48
CA SER A 198 -8.06 11.06 8.82
C SER A 198 -6.95 11.38 9.81
N ALA A 199 -5.77 10.87 9.53
CA ALA A 199 -4.55 11.15 10.26
C ALA A 199 -3.39 11.40 9.32
N ASP A 200 -2.49 12.28 9.69
CA ASP A 200 -1.24 12.45 8.98
C ASP A 200 -0.29 11.31 9.38
N ALA A 201 0.09 10.54 8.38
CA ALA A 201 1.03 9.43 8.51
C ALA A 201 2.41 9.91 8.09
N SER A 202 3.39 9.74 8.97
CA SER A 202 4.79 10.07 8.73
C SER A 202 5.66 8.83 8.87
N LEU A 203 6.43 8.53 7.81
CA LEU A 203 7.37 7.43 7.74
C LEU A 203 8.77 7.99 7.69
N SER A 204 9.58 7.73 8.70
CA SER A 204 10.97 8.17 8.77
C SER A 204 11.93 6.99 8.94
N GLY A 205 13.16 7.14 8.42
CA GLY A 205 14.15 6.06 8.42
C GLY A 205 13.72 4.88 7.53
N LEU A 206 12.99 5.16 6.45
CA LEU A 206 12.64 4.15 5.45
C LEU A 206 13.90 3.75 4.70
N ARG A 207 14.22 2.46 4.70
CA ARG A 207 15.35 1.88 3.98
C ARG A 207 15.01 0.49 3.49
N GLY A 208 15.64 0.08 2.42
CA GLY A 208 15.39 -1.24 1.90
C GLY A 208 16.27 -1.61 0.72
N PHE A 209 16.04 -2.81 0.24
CA PHE A 209 16.64 -3.31 -0.98
C PHE A 209 15.62 -4.09 -1.81
N SER A 210 15.87 -4.19 -3.10
CA SER A 210 15.24 -5.15 -3.98
C SER A 210 16.26 -5.78 -4.93
N LEU A 211 16.06 -7.05 -5.25
CA LEU A 211 16.84 -7.80 -6.21
C LEU A 211 15.86 -8.43 -7.20
N SER A 212 16.00 -8.09 -8.47
CA SER A 212 15.22 -8.66 -9.56
C SER A 212 16.12 -9.41 -10.52
N ALA A 213 15.75 -10.65 -10.83
CA ALA A 213 16.40 -11.46 -11.88
C ALA A 213 15.39 -11.60 -13.03
N ASN A 214 15.78 -11.10 -14.21
CA ASN A 214 14.99 -11.25 -15.43
C ASN A 214 15.68 -12.32 -16.30
N LEU A 215 14.99 -13.41 -16.49
CA LEU A 215 15.36 -14.51 -17.37
C LEU A 215 14.47 -14.43 -18.61
N GLN A 216 14.77 -15.19 -19.64
CA GLN A 216 14.06 -15.14 -20.93
C GLN A 216 12.52 -15.22 -20.81
N HIS A 217 12.00 -16.03 -19.87
CA HIS A 217 10.55 -16.24 -19.66
C HIS A 217 10.09 -16.04 -18.22
N LEU A 218 10.98 -15.58 -17.34
CA LEU A 218 10.73 -15.53 -15.91
C LEU A 218 11.40 -14.32 -15.30
N THR A 219 10.61 -13.50 -14.60
CA THR A 219 11.10 -12.47 -13.70
C THR A 219 10.85 -12.91 -12.26
N VAL A 220 11.89 -12.87 -11.44
CA VAL A 220 11.77 -13.08 -9.98
C VAL A 220 12.28 -11.84 -9.29
N ARG A 221 11.54 -11.37 -8.28
CA ARG A 221 11.95 -10.22 -7.47
C ARG A 221 11.81 -10.55 -5.98
N VAL A 222 12.81 -10.18 -5.22
CA VAL A 222 12.78 -10.19 -3.76
C VAL A 222 12.97 -8.75 -3.28
N SER A 223 12.17 -8.30 -2.33
CA SER A 223 12.32 -6.98 -1.70
C SER A 223 12.13 -7.05 -0.21
N ARG A 224 12.85 -6.18 0.52
CA ARG A 224 12.67 -5.94 1.94
C ARG A 224 12.81 -4.45 2.24
N THR A 225 11.84 -3.93 2.98
CA THR A 225 11.80 -2.52 3.41
C THR A 225 11.56 -2.47 4.91
N GLU A 226 12.36 -1.68 5.60
CA GLU A 226 12.26 -1.40 7.02
C GLU A 226 11.99 0.09 7.22
N ILE A 227 11.14 0.43 8.18
CA ILE A 227 10.79 1.79 8.54
C ILE A 227 11.06 1.95 10.04
N ASP A 228 11.97 2.85 10.42
CA ASP A 228 12.35 3.04 11.82
C ASP A 228 11.21 3.62 12.65
N ARG A 229 10.38 4.45 12.03
CA ARG A 229 9.21 5.01 12.67
C ARG A 229 8.10 5.28 11.67
N TYR A 230 6.94 4.66 11.91
CA TYR A 230 5.66 5.01 11.35
C TYR A 230 4.83 5.67 12.43
N ALA A 231 4.41 6.90 12.25
CA ALA A 231 3.66 7.66 13.21
C ALA A 231 2.36 8.19 12.60
N LEU A 232 1.24 8.04 13.32
CA LEU A 232 -0.05 8.64 12.97
C LEU A 232 -0.36 9.81 13.90
N ARG A 233 -0.75 10.94 13.34
CA ARG A 233 -1.11 12.17 14.06
C ARG A 233 -2.47 12.65 13.63
N SER A 234 -3.37 12.79 14.58
CA SER A 234 -4.70 13.35 14.39
C SER A 234 -5.21 13.91 15.73
N GLU A 235 -6.27 14.69 15.68
CA GLU A 235 -6.95 15.16 16.90
C GLU A 235 -7.41 13.99 17.76
N GLN A 236 -7.96 12.93 17.18
CA GLN A 236 -8.44 11.75 17.88
C GLN A 236 -7.32 11.00 18.60
N VAL A 237 -6.14 10.85 17.96
CA VAL A 237 -4.96 10.26 18.61
C VAL A 237 -4.51 11.14 19.79
N SER A 238 -4.57 12.47 19.64
CA SER A 238 -4.27 13.41 20.72
C SER A 238 -5.26 13.31 21.87
N GLN A 239 -6.55 13.15 21.58
CA GLN A 239 -7.60 12.94 22.59
C GLN A 239 -7.40 11.63 23.36
N ILE A 240 -7.07 10.53 22.67
CA ILE A 240 -6.72 9.26 23.32
C ILE A 240 -5.54 9.45 24.28
N ASN A 241 -4.46 10.08 23.81
CA ASN A 241 -3.29 10.34 24.64
C ASN A 241 -3.60 11.23 25.86
N SER A 242 -4.43 12.26 25.68
CA SER A 242 -4.87 13.14 26.77
C SER A 242 -5.70 12.39 27.80
N GLY A 243 -6.63 11.52 27.36
CA GLY A 243 -7.41 10.66 28.26
C GLY A 243 -6.52 9.69 29.05
N LEU A 244 -5.56 9.05 28.39
CA LEU A 244 -4.57 8.16 29.05
C LEU A 244 -3.75 8.92 30.09
N ASN A 245 -3.33 10.18 29.79
CA ASN A 245 -2.60 11.02 30.74
C ASN A 245 -3.42 11.41 31.96
N GLN A 246 -4.67 11.83 31.74
CA GLN A 246 -5.59 12.20 32.83
C GLN A 246 -5.85 11.01 33.76
N LEU A 247 -6.14 9.83 33.19
CA LEU A 247 -6.39 8.62 33.98
C LEU A 247 -5.14 8.13 34.71
N SER A 248 -3.95 8.17 34.07
CA SER A 248 -2.70 7.82 34.74
C SER A 248 -2.39 8.78 35.90
N GLY A 249 -2.66 10.08 35.71
CA GLY A 249 -2.54 11.10 36.77
C GLY A 249 -3.50 10.84 37.96
N ALA A 250 -4.76 10.52 37.66
CA ALA A 250 -5.75 10.18 38.72
C ALA A 250 -5.36 8.94 39.51
N LEU A 251 -4.89 7.87 38.83
CA LEU A 251 -4.40 6.67 39.49
C LEU A 251 -3.16 6.95 40.37
N ARG A 252 -2.24 7.81 39.94
CA ARG A 252 -1.08 8.21 40.72
C ARG A 252 -1.49 9.01 41.98
N GLN A 253 -2.48 9.93 41.86
CA GLN A 253 -2.99 10.64 43.00
C GLN A 253 -3.66 9.69 44.00
N MET A 254 -4.48 8.74 43.54
CA MET A 254 -5.08 7.72 44.41
C MET A 254 -4.01 6.86 45.09
N ALA A 255 -2.90 6.58 44.44
CA ALA A 255 -1.75 5.84 44.99
C ALA A 255 -0.97 6.62 46.09
N LEU A 256 -1.30 7.91 46.33
CA LEU A 256 -0.75 8.68 47.43
C LEU A 256 -1.63 8.60 48.72
N ASN A 257 -2.80 7.94 48.66
CA ASN A 257 -3.69 7.83 49.81
C ASN A 257 -3.14 6.83 50.82
N PRO A 258 -2.71 7.30 52.03
CA PRO A 258 -2.10 6.43 53.05
C PRO A 258 -3.11 5.46 53.71
N LEU A 259 -4.37 5.61 53.46
CA LEU A 259 -5.43 4.74 54.00
C LEU A 259 -5.60 3.44 53.15
N LEU A 260 -4.96 3.36 51.97
CA LEU A 260 -5.02 2.18 51.13
C LEU A 260 -3.93 1.18 51.51
N PRO A 261 -4.20 -0.14 51.40
CA PRO A 261 -3.17 -1.18 51.59
C PRO A 261 -1.96 -1.00 50.66
N PRO A 262 -0.71 -1.27 51.08
CA PRO A 262 0.48 -1.14 50.26
C PRO A 262 0.42 -1.88 48.93
N THR A 263 -0.16 -3.07 48.89
CA THR A 263 -0.39 -3.86 47.66
C THR A 263 -1.26 -3.15 46.64
N MET A 264 -2.29 -2.42 47.16
CA MET A 264 -3.20 -1.65 46.31
C MET A 264 -2.52 -0.38 45.76
N LEU A 265 -1.71 0.30 46.58
CA LEU A 265 -0.90 1.45 46.15
C LEU A 265 0.06 1.08 45.02
N THR A 266 0.77 -0.04 45.17
CA THR A 266 1.66 -0.60 44.11
C THR A 266 0.86 -0.97 42.86
N GLY A 267 -0.31 -1.58 43.02
CA GLY A 267 -1.21 -1.91 41.91
C GLY A 267 -1.65 -0.69 41.10
N LEU A 268 -2.04 0.42 41.77
CA LEU A 268 -2.41 1.67 41.12
C LEU A 268 -1.25 2.29 40.37
N GLN A 269 -0.02 2.29 40.92
CA GLN A 269 1.18 2.78 40.26
C GLN A 269 1.50 1.96 39.00
N THR A 270 1.43 0.63 39.09
CA THR A 270 1.65 -0.26 37.94
C THR A 270 0.59 -0.02 36.84
N LYS A 271 -0.67 0.19 37.21
CA LYS A 271 -1.71 0.57 36.26
C LYS A 271 -1.43 1.91 35.58
N ALA A 272 -1.03 2.93 36.32
CA ALA A 272 -0.68 4.24 35.78
C ALA A 272 0.45 4.13 34.74
N GLN A 273 1.49 3.36 35.05
CA GLN A 273 2.59 3.06 34.09
C GLN A 273 2.09 2.30 32.87
N GLY A 274 1.21 1.33 33.04
CA GLY A 274 0.59 0.58 31.96
C GLY A 274 -0.24 1.46 31.02
N LEU A 275 -1.00 2.45 31.54
CA LEU A 275 -1.72 3.43 30.73
C LEU A 275 -0.77 4.32 29.92
N GLU A 276 0.36 4.72 30.50
CA GLU A 276 1.37 5.50 29.78
C GLU A 276 2.02 4.71 28.63
N ALA A 277 2.19 3.42 28.76
CA ALA A 277 2.69 2.54 27.74
C ALA A 277 1.72 2.38 26.53
N LEU A 278 0.42 2.67 26.73
CA LEU A 278 -0.59 2.65 25.66
C LEU A 278 -0.64 3.93 24.82
N ARG A 279 0.21 4.93 25.08
CA ARG A 279 0.25 6.17 24.29
C ARG A 279 0.71 5.91 22.88
N ASN A 280 0.22 6.71 21.93
CA ASN A 280 0.50 6.61 20.50
C ASN A 280 0.32 5.16 19.99
N PRO A 281 -0.86 4.57 20.18
CA PRO A 281 -1.09 3.13 19.97
C PRO A 281 -0.88 2.69 18.52
N PHE A 282 -0.86 3.62 17.58
CA PHE A 282 -0.65 3.38 16.15
C PHE A 282 0.80 3.58 15.69
N ASP A 283 1.69 4.11 16.56
CA ASP A 283 3.12 4.21 16.22
C ASP A 283 3.72 2.81 16.13
N ASN A 284 4.50 2.56 15.07
CA ASN A 284 5.07 1.25 14.82
C ASN A 284 6.36 1.32 13.99
N ARG A 285 7.02 0.18 13.77
CA ARG A 285 8.25 0.03 13.00
C ARG A 285 8.07 -1.07 11.96
N PRO A 286 7.32 -0.81 10.88
CA PRO A 286 6.94 -1.87 9.97
C PRO A 286 8.10 -2.36 9.14
N VAL A 287 8.12 -3.68 8.96
CA VAL A 287 8.99 -4.39 8.04
C VAL A 287 8.12 -5.04 6.98
N TYR A 288 8.40 -4.74 5.71
CA TYR A 288 7.73 -5.33 4.55
C TYR A 288 8.72 -6.25 3.84
N THR A 289 8.28 -7.44 3.47
CA THR A 289 9.05 -8.38 2.65
C THR A 289 8.14 -8.93 1.56
N SER A 290 8.62 -8.98 0.33
CA SER A 290 7.90 -9.55 -0.81
C SER A 290 8.81 -10.42 -1.64
N VAL A 291 8.25 -11.52 -2.14
CA VAL A 291 8.85 -12.38 -3.17
C VAL A 291 7.83 -12.51 -4.27
N GLY A 292 8.13 -11.97 -5.46
CA GLY A 292 7.25 -11.96 -6.61
C GLY A 292 7.85 -12.72 -7.79
N LEU A 293 6.97 -13.23 -8.64
CA LEU A 293 7.28 -14.00 -9.84
C LEU A 293 6.34 -13.61 -10.96
N ASP A 294 6.87 -13.38 -12.16
CA ASP A 294 6.14 -13.23 -13.42
C ASP A 294 6.73 -14.16 -14.45
N GLY A 295 6.03 -15.23 -14.79
CA GLY A 295 6.43 -16.25 -15.74
C GLY A 295 5.56 -16.27 -16.98
N ASN A 296 6.19 -16.34 -18.16
CA ASN A 296 5.53 -16.37 -19.45
C ASN A 296 5.99 -17.59 -20.24
N TRP A 297 5.06 -18.51 -20.57
CA TRP A 297 5.33 -19.68 -21.40
C TRP A 297 4.31 -19.78 -22.53
N GLN A 298 4.77 -19.60 -23.74
CA GLN A 298 3.90 -19.59 -24.92
C GLN A 298 2.77 -18.56 -24.76
N GLN A 299 1.53 -19.05 -24.55
CA GLN A 299 0.33 -18.21 -24.35
C GLN A 299 -0.07 -18.07 -22.88
N TRP A 300 0.64 -18.75 -21.96
CA TRP A 300 0.32 -18.71 -20.53
C TRP A 300 1.17 -17.67 -19.80
N ARG A 301 0.55 -16.96 -18.89
CA ARG A 301 1.24 -16.08 -17.94
C ARG A 301 0.84 -16.43 -16.51
N LEU A 302 1.82 -16.55 -15.65
CA LEU A 302 1.67 -16.80 -14.22
C LEU A 302 2.29 -15.65 -13.45
N LEU A 303 1.47 -14.95 -12.66
CA LEU A 303 1.93 -13.98 -11.67
C LEU A 303 1.73 -14.57 -10.28
N ALA A 304 2.75 -14.53 -9.44
CA ALA A 304 2.64 -14.98 -8.05
C ALA A 304 3.43 -14.04 -7.15
N GLU A 305 2.88 -13.76 -5.97
CA GLU A 305 3.55 -12.95 -4.96
C GLU A 305 3.26 -13.49 -3.56
N LEU A 306 4.30 -13.57 -2.74
CA LEU A 306 4.24 -13.84 -1.30
C LEU A 306 4.67 -12.58 -0.56
N THR A 307 3.89 -12.14 0.42
CA THR A 307 4.15 -10.91 1.18
C THR A 307 4.12 -11.17 2.67
N SER A 308 4.97 -10.46 3.39
CA SER A 308 4.96 -10.40 4.84
C SER A 308 5.05 -8.95 5.30
N MET A 309 4.22 -8.59 6.28
CA MET A 309 4.22 -7.29 6.92
C MET A 309 4.25 -7.47 8.43
N ASP A 310 5.32 -7.03 9.07
CA ASP A 310 5.48 -7.03 10.52
C ASP A 310 5.54 -5.57 11.02
N PRO A 311 4.48 -5.04 11.63
CA PRO A 311 4.47 -3.67 12.13
C PRO A 311 5.25 -3.50 13.44
N HIS A 312 5.69 -4.57 14.10
CA HIS A 312 6.23 -4.56 15.47
C HIS A 312 5.30 -3.79 16.44
N ASN A 313 4.00 -4.03 16.30
CA ASN A 313 2.96 -3.37 17.06
C ASN A 313 1.81 -4.35 17.35
N ASP A 314 1.44 -4.48 18.62
CA ASP A 314 0.46 -5.46 19.09
C ASP A 314 -0.98 -5.09 18.72
N LEU A 315 -1.28 -3.81 18.45
CA LEU A 315 -2.58 -3.37 17.97
C LEU A 315 -2.84 -3.84 16.52
N VAL A 316 -1.79 -3.77 15.67
CA VAL A 316 -1.92 -4.00 14.22
C VAL A 316 -1.68 -5.47 13.86
N GLY A 317 -0.79 -6.17 14.59
CA GLY A 317 -0.45 -7.57 14.36
C GLY A 317 0.32 -7.84 13.05
N ARG A 318 0.96 -9.00 12.96
CA ARG A 318 1.70 -9.43 11.76
C ARG A 318 0.76 -9.91 10.67
N GLY A 319 1.06 -9.59 9.40
CA GLY A 319 0.32 -10.04 8.23
C GLY A 319 1.19 -10.86 7.29
N THR A 320 0.65 -11.96 6.78
CA THR A 320 1.22 -12.71 5.66
C THR A 320 0.17 -12.87 4.59
N GLY A 321 0.58 -12.72 3.34
CA GLY A 321 -0.33 -12.79 2.21
C GLY A 321 0.28 -13.42 1.00
N TYR A 322 -0.58 -13.84 0.08
CA TYR A 322 -0.18 -14.28 -1.25
C TYR A 322 -1.19 -13.81 -2.29
N SER A 323 -0.72 -13.65 -3.50
CA SER A 323 -1.55 -13.53 -4.70
C SER A 323 -1.04 -14.50 -5.78
N LEU A 324 -1.95 -15.03 -6.57
CA LEU A 324 -1.67 -15.94 -7.68
C LEU A 324 -2.62 -15.61 -8.82
N THR A 325 -2.11 -15.26 -9.98
CA THR A 325 -2.90 -14.99 -11.20
C THR A 325 -2.42 -15.87 -12.33
N LEU A 326 -3.33 -16.64 -12.91
CA LEU A 326 -3.09 -17.43 -14.11
C LEU A 326 -3.91 -16.84 -15.26
N ALA A 327 -3.25 -16.61 -16.38
CA ALA A 327 -3.86 -16.10 -17.60
C ALA A 327 -3.44 -16.89 -18.83
N ARG A 328 -4.25 -16.84 -19.86
CA ARG A 328 -3.91 -17.40 -21.19
C ARG A 328 -4.37 -16.45 -22.29
N SER A 329 -3.45 -16.13 -23.20
CA SER A 329 -3.74 -15.26 -24.34
C SER A 329 -4.34 -16.04 -25.51
N PHE A 330 -5.38 -15.47 -26.12
CA PHE A 330 -6.06 -15.94 -27.33
C PHE A 330 -6.16 -14.76 -28.30
N GLY A 331 -5.10 -14.52 -29.07
CA GLY A 331 -4.98 -13.31 -29.85
C GLY A 331 -4.97 -12.08 -28.93
N ASP A 332 -5.90 -11.15 -29.17
CA ASP A 332 -6.01 -9.90 -28.40
C ASP A 332 -6.73 -10.07 -27.05
N PHE A 333 -7.28 -11.25 -26.77
CA PHE A 333 -8.05 -11.53 -25.56
C PHE A 333 -7.24 -12.36 -24.58
N THR A 334 -7.20 -11.92 -23.32
CA THR A 334 -6.49 -12.62 -22.25
C THR A 334 -7.41 -12.79 -21.03
N PRO A 335 -8.19 -13.88 -20.97
CA PRO A 335 -8.89 -14.26 -19.74
C PRO A 335 -7.91 -14.62 -18.64
N TYR A 336 -8.30 -14.32 -17.39
CA TYR A 336 -7.50 -14.62 -16.20
C TYR A 336 -8.34 -15.00 -15.00
N LEU A 337 -7.73 -15.77 -14.11
CA LEU A 337 -8.19 -16.09 -12.76
C LEU A 337 -7.15 -15.64 -11.75
N SER A 338 -7.56 -14.90 -10.73
CA SER A 338 -6.69 -14.44 -9.66
C SER A 338 -7.23 -14.86 -8.30
N LEU A 339 -6.32 -15.31 -7.44
CA LEU A 339 -6.58 -15.66 -6.05
C LEU A 339 -5.68 -14.79 -5.17
N ALA A 340 -6.23 -14.20 -4.10
CA ALA A 340 -5.41 -13.50 -3.12
C ALA A 340 -5.95 -13.75 -1.71
N GLN A 341 -5.02 -13.82 -0.76
CA GLN A 341 -5.33 -13.92 0.66
C GLN A 341 -4.33 -13.10 1.47
N LEU A 342 -4.82 -12.37 2.44
CA LEU A 342 -4.04 -11.79 3.53
C LEU A 342 -4.59 -12.29 4.84
N LYS A 343 -3.71 -12.81 5.69
CA LYS A 343 -4.05 -13.26 7.05
C LYS A 343 -3.21 -12.48 8.04
N ARG A 344 -3.87 -11.81 8.97
CA ARG A 344 -3.21 -11.20 10.12
C ARG A 344 -3.32 -12.09 11.34
N SER A 345 -2.21 -12.21 12.07
CA SER A 345 -2.22 -12.76 13.41
C SER A 345 -2.82 -11.71 14.35
N SER A 346 -3.73 -12.13 15.22
CA SER A 346 -4.21 -11.29 16.31
C SER A 346 -3.11 -11.22 17.39
N ALA A 347 -2.17 -10.27 17.28
CA ALA A 347 -1.46 -9.83 18.45
C ALA A 347 -2.48 -9.15 19.35
N LYS A 348 -2.49 -9.45 20.63
CA LYS A 348 -3.39 -8.79 21.58
C LYS A 348 -2.62 -7.70 22.28
N LEU A 349 -3.02 -6.45 22.07
CA LEU A 349 -2.53 -5.34 22.87
C LEU A 349 -2.81 -5.66 24.35
N ASN A 350 -1.81 -5.48 25.20
CA ASN A 350 -1.99 -5.65 26.64
C ASN A 350 -2.80 -4.48 27.22
N THR A 351 -4.09 -4.71 27.42
CA THR A 351 -5.04 -3.72 27.96
C THR A 351 -5.33 -3.94 29.45
N SER A 352 -4.55 -4.74 30.17
CA SER A 352 -4.76 -5.03 31.60
C SER A 352 -4.77 -3.78 32.47
N ALA A 353 -4.03 -2.73 32.08
CA ALA A 353 -4.06 -1.43 32.73
C ALA A 353 -5.42 -0.71 32.66
N LEU A 354 -6.26 -1.05 31.68
CA LEU A 354 -7.60 -0.49 31.50
C LEU A 354 -8.69 -1.23 32.30
N ALA A 355 -8.36 -2.32 33.00
CA ALA A 355 -9.32 -3.00 33.84
C ALA A 355 -9.80 -2.08 34.99
N PRO A 356 -11.07 -2.12 35.41
CA PRO A 356 -11.60 -1.33 36.51
C PRO A 356 -10.79 -1.48 37.81
N THR A 357 -10.78 -0.45 38.64
CA THR A 357 -10.09 -0.44 39.94
C THR A 357 -10.99 -0.92 41.08
N GLY A 358 -12.29 -0.74 40.95
CA GLY A 358 -13.29 -0.95 42.01
C GLY A 358 -13.28 0.12 43.09
N LEU A 359 -12.52 1.23 42.90
CA LEU A 359 -12.36 2.27 43.91
C LEU A 359 -13.18 3.53 43.61
N ASP A 360 -13.37 3.86 42.33
CA ASP A 360 -14.11 5.05 41.90
C ASP A 360 -14.90 4.72 40.63
N ALA A 361 -16.20 4.90 40.67
CA ALA A 361 -17.08 4.54 39.55
C ALA A 361 -16.88 5.41 38.30
N GLN A 362 -16.48 6.69 38.44
CA GLN A 362 -16.26 7.58 37.34
C GLN A 362 -14.94 7.21 36.61
N LEU A 363 -13.88 6.94 37.38
CA LEU A 363 -12.63 6.47 36.88
C LEU A 363 -12.79 5.12 36.14
N ASP A 364 -13.49 4.18 36.76
CA ASP A 364 -13.75 2.85 36.20
C ASP A 364 -14.62 2.93 34.93
N GLY A 365 -15.58 3.86 34.87
CA GLY A 365 -16.34 4.15 33.67
C GLY A 365 -15.45 4.64 32.50
N ALA A 366 -14.52 5.56 32.78
CA ALA A 366 -13.59 6.08 31.78
C ALA A 366 -12.58 5.02 31.31
N LEU A 367 -12.06 4.16 32.21
CA LEU A 367 -11.21 3.02 31.85
C LEU A 367 -11.94 2.04 30.91
N ASN A 368 -13.20 1.72 31.22
CA ASN A 368 -14.03 0.85 30.38
C ASN A 368 -14.30 1.45 29.00
N GLN A 369 -14.52 2.76 28.88
CA GLN A 369 -14.71 3.43 27.59
C GLN A 369 -13.44 3.33 26.72
N LEU A 370 -12.27 3.56 27.31
CA LEU A 370 -10.99 3.38 26.60
C LEU A 370 -10.76 1.92 26.17
N LEU A 371 -11.06 0.96 27.05
CA LEU A 371 -10.95 -0.47 26.74
C LEU A 371 -11.80 -0.82 25.51
N GLN A 372 -13.06 -0.41 25.48
CA GLN A 372 -13.95 -0.60 24.33
C GLN A 372 -13.40 0.09 23.05
N GLY A 373 -12.78 1.27 23.20
CA GLY A 373 -12.12 1.98 22.11
C GLY A 373 -10.94 1.19 21.52
N PHE A 374 -10.08 0.64 22.36
CA PHE A 374 -8.96 -0.21 21.93
C PHE A 374 -9.43 -1.52 21.30
N ASP A 375 -10.45 -2.18 21.85
CA ASP A 375 -11.03 -3.40 21.27
C ASP A 375 -11.58 -3.15 19.86
N ARG A 376 -12.28 -2.03 19.66
CA ARG A 376 -12.73 -1.60 18.31
C ARG A 376 -11.57 -1.30 17.40
N ALA A 377 -10.57 -0.55 17.84
CA ALA A 377 -9.40 -0.22 17.06
C ALA A 377 -8.66 -1.50 16.59
N GLN A 378 -8.55 -2.52 17.45
CA GLN A 378 -7.96 -3.80 17.14
C GLN A 378 -8.77 -4.61 16.11
N GLN A 379 -10.10 -4.57 16.20
CA GLN A 379 -10.97 -5.17 15.17
C GLN A 379 -10.79 -4.51 13.80
N PHE A 380 -10.76 -3.17 13.77
CA PHE A 380 -10.56 -2.42 12.52
C PHE A 380 -9.13 -2.50 11.95
N ALA A 381 -8.13 -2.71 12.79
CA ALA A 381 -6.75 -2.95 12.34
C ALA A 381 -6.56 -4.32 11.68
N ASN A 382 -7.50 -5.26 11.86
CA ASN A 382 -7.45 -6.57 11.23
C ASN A 382 -7.90 -6.50 9.77
N ILE A 383 -6.94 -6.45 8.85
CA ILE A 383 -7.18 -6.42 7.40
C ILE A 383 -7.21 -7.82 6.75
N SER A 384 -7.41 -8.88 7.52
CA SER A 384 -7.53 -10.25 7.00
C SER A 384 -8.68 -10.35 5.98
N SER A 385 -8.39 -10.92 4.83
CA SER A 385 -9.38 -11.13 3.76
C SER A 385 -8.88 -12.15 2.74
N ARG A 386 -9.78 -12.62 1.91
CA ARG A 386 -9.49 -13.41 0.72
C ARG A 386 -10.32 -12.92 -0.46
N SER A 387 -9.77 -13.02 -1.65
CA SER A 387 -10.47 -12.69 -2.88
C SER A 387 -10.23 -13.72 -3.97
N VAL A 388 -11.25 -13.90 -4.79
CA VAL A 388 -11.19 -14.61 -6.07
C VAL A 388 -11.65 -13.63 -7.12
N SER A 389 -10.86 -13.45 -8.18
CA SER A 389 -11.18 -12.52 -9.27
C SER A 389 -11.12 -13.26 -10.60
N VAL A 390 -12.14 -13.08 -11.41
CA VAL A 390 -12.20 -13.57 -12.80
C VAL A 390 -12.32 -12.36 -13.71
N GLY A 391 -11.53 -12.31 -14.76
CA GLY A 391 -11.56 -11.17 -15.66
C GLY A 391 -11.07 -11.50 -17.06
N LEU A 392 -11.22 -10.50 -17.91
CA LEU A 392 -10.83 -10.52 -19.31
C LEU A 392 -10.12 -9.20 -19.62
N ARG A 393 -8.96 -9.29 -20.23
CA ARG A 393 -8.26 -8.18 -20.86
C ARG A 393 -8.41 -8.32 -22.38
N TRP A 394 -8.78 -7.23 -23.03
CA TRP A 394 -8.80 -7.08 -24.48
C TRP A 394 -7.82 -5.99 -24.90
N ASP A 395 -6.74 -6.34 -25.56
CA ASP A 395 -5.77 -5.41 -26.12
C ASP A 395 -6.33 -4.88 -27.45
N TRP A 396 -7.20 -3.85 -27.34
CA TRP A 396 -7.92 -3.27 -28.48
C TRP A 396 -7.00 -2.59 -29.48
N ARG A 397 -5.94 -1.92 -28.98
CA ARG A 397 -4.86 -1.30 -29.77
C ARG A 397 -3.53 -1.41 -29.01
N GLU A 398 -2.42 -1.10 -29.68
CA GLU A 398 -1.07 -1.20 -29.10
C GLU A 398 -0.91 -0.48 -27.73
N ASN A 399 -1.64 0.63 -27.52
CA ASN A 399 -1.55 1.44 -26.31
C ASN A 399 -2.88 1.60 -25.58
N ILE A 400 -3.92 0.80 -25.94
CA ILE A 400 -5.26 0.83 -25.34
C ILE A 400 -5.73 -0.58 -25.01
N ALA A 401 -6.09 -0.81 -23.76
CA ALA A 401 -6.70 -2.05 -23.30
C ALA A 401 -8.05 -1.81 -22.65
N ILE A 402 -9.02 -2.70 -22.89
CA ILE A 402 -10.31 -2.73 -22.19
C ILE A 402 -10.28 -3.95 -21.29
N LYS A 403 -10.67 -3.78 -20.02
CA LYS A 403 -10.69 -4.89 -19.07
C LYS A 403 -12.02 -4.95 -18.35
N THR A 404 -12.43 -6.19 -18.05
CA THR A 404 -13.56 -6.47 -17.17
C THR A 404 -13.09 -7.42 -16.06
N GLN A 405 -13.62 -7.25 -14.86
CA GLN A 405 -13.26 -8.07 -13.70
C GLN A 405 -14.43 -8.18 -12.73
N LEU A 406 -14.66 -9.38 -12.23
CA LEU A 406 -15.54 -9.67 -11.11
C LEU A 406 -14.69 -10.12 -9.93
N ASP A 407 -14.70 -9.35 -8.85
CA ASP A 407 -14.03 -9.67 -7.59
C ASP A 407 -15.05 -10.21 -6.58
N LEU A 408 -14.76 -11.37 -6.02
CA LEU A 408 -15.48 -11.96 -4.90
C LEU A 408 -14.59 -11.84 -3.65
N VAL A 409 -14.85 -10.84 -2.82
CA VAL A 409 -14.06 -10.56 -1.60
C VAL A 409 -14.82 -11.08 -0.39
N ARG A 410 -14.11 -11.72 0.54
CA ARG A 410 -14.66 -12.18 1.81
C ARG A 410 -13.68 -11.90 2.95
N THR A 411 -14.20 -11.33 4.04
CA THR A 411 -13.48 -11.21 5.31
C THR A 411 -13.81 -12.37 6.26
N PRO A 412 -13.03 -12.63 7.31
CA PRO A 412 -13.22 -13.79 8.20
C PRO A 412 -14.59 -13.86 8.85
N ASN A 413 -15.12 -12.72 9.27
CA ASN A 413 -16.42 -12.61 9.94
C ASN A 413 -17.02 -11.20 9.75
N THR A 414 -18.20 -10.96 10.32
CA THR A 414 -18.95 -9.70 10.22
C THR A 414 -18.41 -8.56 11.08
N ASN A 415 -17.35 -8.81 11.87
CA ASN A 415 -16.69 -7.83 12.75
C ASN A 415 -15.23 -7.57 12.34
N THR A 416 -14.76 -8.17 11.25
CA THR A 416 -13.40 -7.97 10.73
C THR A 416 -13.50 -7.31 9.34
N PRO A 417 -13.29 -5.98 9.24
CA PRO A 417 -13.50 -5.24 7.99
C PRO A 417 -12.59 -5.66 6.83
N GLY A 418 -11.40 -6.16 7.13
CA GLY A 418 -10.43 -6.40 6.07
C GLY A 418 -9.99 -5.08 5.40
N PRO A 419 -9.64 -5.12 4.11
CA PRO A 419 -9.30 -3.93 3.32
C PRO A 419 -10.56 -3.25 2.75
N LEU A 420 -11.67 -3.21 3.50
CA LEU A 420 -12.93 -2.61 3.10
C LEU A 420 -13.23 -1.36 3.94
N ALA A 421 -13.97 -0.43 3.40
CA ALA A 421 -14.50 0.70 4.14
C ALA A 421 -15.82 0.28 4.83
N VAL A 422 -15.77 0.07 6.14
CA VAL A 422 -16.90 -0.43 6.94
C VAL A 422 -17.20 0.54 8.08
N PRO A 423 -18.19 1.43 7.94
CA PRO A 423 -18.47 2.46 8.95
C PRO A 423 -19.14 1.91 10.23
N VAL A 424 -19.85 0.79 10.14
CA VAL A 424 -20.63 0.22 11.26
C VAL A 424 -20.46 -1.30 11.32
N LEU A 425 -20.35 -1.85 12.52
CA LEU A 425 -20.31 -3.29 12.80
C LEU A 425 -21.64 -3.74 13.48
N PRO A 426 -22.13 -4.95 13.21
CA PRO A 426 -21.64 -5.91 12.21
C PRO A 426 -22.00 -5.51 10.78
N PHE A 427 -21.27 -6.05 9.78
CA PHE A 427 -21.48 -5.78 8.37
C PHE A 427 -21.60 -7.08 7.55
N ASP A 428 -22.06 -7.01 6.28
CA ASP A 428 -22.01 -8.14 5.38
C ASP A 428 -20.57 -8.36 4.89
N ASN A 429 -19.96 -9.45 5.33
CA ASN A 429 -18.56 -9.80 5.08
C ASN A 429 -18.28 -10.38 3.67
N LYS A 430 -19.24 -10.29 2.76
CA LYS A 430 -19.16 -10.73 1.35
C LYS A 430 -19.37 -9.52 0.46
N LEU A 431 -18.38 -9.20 -0.36
CA LEU A 431 -18.48 -8.14 -1.35
C LEU A 431 -18.28 -8.72 -2.74
N ARG A 432 -19.14 -8.34 -3.68
CA ARG A 432 -19.00 -8.61 -5.11
C ARG A 432 -18.78 -7.26 -5.80
N LEU A 433 -17.66 -7.13 -6.48
CA LEU A 433 -17.31 -5.93 -7.19
C LEU A 433 -17.12 -6.27 -8.66
N PHE A 434 -17.98 -5.74 -9.53
CA PHE A 434 -17.79 -5.80 -10.97
C PHE A 434 -17.16 -4.52 -11.46
N SER A 435 -16.12 -4.62 -12.29
CA SER A 435 -15.37 -3.47 -12.79
C SER A 435 -15.17 -3.56 -14.30
N VAL A 436 -15.23 -2.41 -14.96
CA VAL A 436 -14.85 -2.22 -16.36
C VAL A 436 -13.88 -1.05 -16.43
N THR A 437 -12.78 -1.22 -17.16
CA THR A 437 -11.80 -0.16 -17.40
C THR A 437 -11.42 -0.03 -18.86
N LEU A 438 -11.16 1.20 -19.26
CA LEU A 438 -10.44 1.57 -20.48
C LEU A 438 -9.10 2.16 -20.06
N ASP A 439 -8.04 1.46 -20.34
CA ASP A 439 -6.67 1.82 -19.96
C ASP A 439 -5.89 2.27 -21.18
N MET A 440 -5.13 3.37 -21.05
CA MET A 440 -4.32 3.90 -22.13
C MET A 440 -2.97 4.42 -21.64
N VAL A 441 -1.98 4.37 -22.54
CA VAL A 441 -0.66 5.00 -22.38
C VAL A 441 -0.35 5.82 -23.63
N PHE A 442 0.36 6.93 -23.48
CA PHE A 442 0.69 7.86 -24.58
C PHE A 442 1.99 8.62 -24.34
#